data_b42248b9b83a96987b0b3b9b2caecc48
#
_entry.id   b42248b9b83a96987b0b3b9b2caecc48
#
_cell.length_a   1.000
_cell.length_b   1.000
_cell.length_c   1.000
_cell.angle_alpha   90.00
_cell.angle_beta   90.00
_cell.angle_gamma   90.00
#
_symmetry.space_group_name_H-M   'P 1'
#
loop_
_entity.id
_entity.type
_entity.pdbx_description
1 polymer ?
#
loop_
_entity_poly.entity_id
_entity_poly.type
_entity_poly.pdbx_seq_one_letter_code
_entity_poly.pdbx_strand_id
1 'polypeptide(L)'
;MSDIIVRVIDAYVFTRKNNQIRFLTLKRAKTKMYEHLWQGVAGKIEEGETSWEAAIRELEEETGFVPLRMFVADHVSRFYEAHGDRINLIPVFGIEVDNENVVLSDEHCEFQWVDFDTAHDTLVWNGQKEGIAAVFNMLNSNDDRIKWSEISF
;
A
#
# COMPACT_ATOMS: atom_id res chain seq x y z
N MET A 1 4.00 -22.50 20.15
CA MET A 1 3.89 -21.05 20.32
C MET A 1 4.04 -20.39 18.94
N SER A 2 3.12 -19.49 18.59
CA SER A 2 3.16 -18.83 17.29
C SER A 2 4.23 -17.74 17.24
N ASP A 3 4.88 -17.59 16.10
CA ASP A 3 5.87 -16.53 15.88
C ASP A 3 5.22 -15.23 15.41
N ILE A 4 5.90 -14.13 15.63
CA ILE A 4 5.56 -12.81 15.07
C ILE A 4 6.60 -12.47 14.03
N ILE A 5 6.17 -12.07 12.84
CA ILE A 5 7.07 -11.80 11.72
C ILE A 5 6.67 -10.53 10.98
N VAL A 6 7.66 -9.78 10.50
CA VAL A 6 7.48 -8.63 9.61
C VAL A 6 8.18 -8.97 8.30
N ARG A 7 7.43 -9.35 7.27
CA ARG A 7 8.01 -9.79 6.00
C ARG A 7 7.39 -9.20 4.75
N VAL A 8 6.27 -8.52 4.89
CA VAL A 8 5.57 -7.88 3.76
C VAL A 8 5.21 -6.45 4.13
N ILE A 9 5.00 -5.62 3.11
CA ILE A 9 4.54 -4.24 3.26
C ILE A 9 3.29 -4.01 2.45
N ASP A 10 2.50 -3.01 2.85
CA ASP A 10 1.42 -2.43 2.06
C ASP A 10 1.69 -0.95 1.84
N ALA A 11 1.43 -0.47 0.64
CA ALA A 11 1.51 0.95 0.33
C ALA A 11 0.27 1.38 -0.43
N TYR A 12 -0.34 2.48 0.01
CA TYR A 12 -1.49 3.07 -0.65
C TYR A 12 -1.02 4.31 -1.41
N VAL A 13 -1.10 4.20 -2.73
CA VAL A 13 -0.56 5.18 -3.68
C VAL A 13 -1.68 6.15 -4.05
N PHE A 14 -1.38 7.42 -4.02
CA PHE A 14 -2.38 8.43 -4.31
C PHE A 14 -1.81 9.58 -5.14
N THR A 15 -2.71 10.26 -5.84
CA THR A 15 -2.44 11.57 -6.47
C THR A 15 -3.29 12.62 -5.79
N ARG A 16 -2.76 13.84 -5.78
CA ARG A 16 -3.46 15.00 -5.26
C ARG A 16 -3.59 16.01 -6.40
N LYS A 17 -4.82 16.19 -6.90
CA LYS A 17 -5.09 17.04 -8.04
C LYS A 17 -6.37 17.85 -7.80
N ASN A 18 -6.30 19.19 -7.92
CA ASN A 18 -7.44 20.08 -7.71
C ASN A 18 -8.15 19.84 -6.37
N ASN A 19 -7.38 19.65 -5.30
CA ASN A 19 -7.87 19.32 -3.95
C ASN A 19 -8.61 17.98 -3.85
N GLN A 20 -8.49 17.13 -4.87
CA GLN A 20 -9.02 15.78 -4.85
C GLN A 20 -7.90 14.77 -4.67
N ILE A 21 -8.14 13.79 -3.80
CA ILE A 21 -7.24 12.67 -3.58
C ILE A 21 -7.83 11.47 -4.32
N ARG A 22 -7.03 10.88 -5.19
CA ARG A 22 -7.38 9.64 -5.88
C ARG A 22 -6.39 8.57 -5.53
N PHE A 23 -6.92 7.39 -5.19
CA PHE A 23 -6.10 6.23 -4.83
C PHE A 23 -5.98 5.27 -6.00
N LEU A 24 -4.80 4.67 -6.12
CA LEU A 24 -4.54 3.60 -7.07
C LEU A 24 -4.93 2.27 -6.45
N THR A 25 -5.73 1.49 -7.17
CA THR A 25 -5.95 0.08 -6.85
C THR A 25 -5.54 -0.78 -8.03
N LEU A 26 -4.96 -1.94 -7.72
CA LEU A 26 -4.39 -2.88 -8.68
C LEU A 26 -5.11 -4.21 -8.56
N LYS A 27 -5.51 -4.79 -9.69
CA LYS A 27 -6.22 -6.08 -9.72
C LYS A 27 -5.22 -7.21 -9.95
N ARG A 28 -5.22 -8.19 -9.06
CA ARG A 28 -4.34 -9.38 -9.17
C ARG A 28 -4.60 -10.12 -10.47
N ALA A 29 -3.52 -10.54 -11.12
CA ALA A 29 -3.59 -11.30 -12.36
C ALA A 29 -4.15 -12.70 -12.12
N LYS A 30 -4.74 -13.29 -13.16
CA LYS A 30 -5.38 -14.61 -13.13
C LYS A 30 -4.45 -15.73 -12.67
N THR A 31 -3.14 -15.61 -12.93
CA THR A 31 -2.15 -16.64 -12.60
C THR A 31 -1.59 -16.54 -11.19
N LYS A 32 -2.04 -15.56 -10.40
CA LYS A 32 -1.52 -15.31 -9.06
C LYS A 32 -2.49 -15.77 -7.99
N MET A 33 -1.96 -16.06 -6.79
CA MET A 33 -2.79 -16.30 -5.61
C MET A 33 -3.71 -15.11 -5.39
N TYR A 34 -4.95 -15.37 -4.94
CA TYR A 34 -5.99 -14.34 -4.81
C TYR A 34 -6.27 -13.61 -6.14
N GLU A 35 -6.33 -14.38 -7.22
CA GLU A 35 -6.63 -13.83 -8.55
C GLU A 35 -7.87 -12.92 -8.55
N HIS A 36 -7.79 -11.84 -9.32
CA HIS A 36 -8.90 -10.88 -9.49
C HIS A 36 -9.27 -10.07 -8.23
N LEU A 37 -8.54 -10.20 -7.13
CA LEU A 37 -8.72 -9.30 -5.99
C LEU A 37 -8.00 -7.97 -6.25
N TRP A 38 -8.63 -6.90 -5.84
CA TRP A 38 -8.05 -5.57 -5.87
C TRP A 38 -7.21 -5.32 -4.61
N GLN A 39 -6.11 -4.63 -4.76
CA GLN A 39 -5.19 -4.33 -3.67
C GLN A 39 -4.43 -3.03 -3.93
N GLY A 40 -3.73 -2.53 -2.91
CA GLY A 40 -2.71 -1.49 -3.08
C GLY A 40 -1.40 -2.13 -3.58
N VAL A 41 -0.31 -1.37 -3.52
CA VAL A 41 1.03 -1.90 -3.75
C VAL A 41 1.42 -2.73 -2.54
N ALA A 42 1.89 -3.94 -2.75
CA ALA A 42 2.26 -4.86 -1.68
C ALA A 42 3.38 -5.79 -2.15
N GLY A 43 4.19 -6.24 -1.23
CA GLY A 43 5.24 -7.19 -1.57
C GLY A 43 6.11 -7.57 -0.39
N LYS A 44 7.03 -8.49 -0.64
CA LYS A 44 7.94 -9.03 0.37
C LYS A 44 9.13 -8.10 0.57
N ILE A 45 9.56 -7.99 1.82
CA ILE A 45 10.80 -7.31 2.17
C ILE A 45 11.95 -8.27 1.82
N GLU A 46 12.90 -7.80 1.03
CA GLU A 46 14.07 -8.59 0.65
C GLU A 46 15.19 -8.45 1.69
N GLU A 47 16.10 -9.42 1.69
CA GLU A 47 17.25 -9.40 2.59
C GLU A 47 18.07 -8.11 2.37
N GLY A 48 18.39 -7.44 3.47
CA GLY A 48 19.22 -6.24 3.44
C GLY A 48 18.46 -4.93 3.19
N GLU A 49 17.15 -4.99 2.89
CA GLU A 49 16.36 -3.76 2.74
C GLU A 49 15.47 -3.48 3.97
N THR A 50 15.22 -2.21 4.20
CA THR A 50 14.23 -1.80 5.19
C THR A 50 12.82 -1.94 4.60
N SER A 51 11.81 -1.89 5.48
CA SER A 51 10.41 -1.95 5.01
C SER A 51 10.06 -0.81 4.06
N TRP A 52 10.54 0.40 4.33
CA TRP A 52 10.24 1.54 3.44
C TRP A 52 10.99 1.45 2.11
N GLU A 53 12.21 0.89 2.09
CA GLU A 53 12.91 0.61 0.84
C GLU A 53 12.18 -0.44 0.01
N ALA A 54 11.64 -1.48 0.65
CA ALA A 54 10.81 -2.48 -0.01
C ALA A 54 9.58 -1.84 -0.66
N ALA A 55 8.92 -0.89 0.04
CA ALA A 55 7.76 -0.20 -0.50
C ALA A 55 8.12 0.61 -1.77
N ILE A 56 9.26 1.28 -1.79
CA ILE A 56 9.73 2.02 -2.97
C ILE A 56 10.03 1.06 -4.12
N ARG A 57 10.71 -0.03 -3.85
CA ARG A 57 11.03 -1.04 -4.88
C ARG A 57 9.77 -1.66 -5.46
N GLU A 58 8.83 -2.08 -4.61
CA GLU A 58 7.57 -2.66 -5.08
C GLU A 58 6.73 -1.66 -5.86
N LEU A 59 6.72 -0.38 -5.47
CA LEU A 59 6.05 0.67 -6.23
C LEU A 59 6.60 0.74 -7.66
N GLU A 60 7.91 0.76 -7.81
CA GLU A 60 8.55 0.82 -9.11
C GLU A 60 8.26 -0.44 -9.94
N GLU A 61 8.40 -1.62 -9.35
CA GLU A 61 8.15 -2.90 -10.02
C GLU A 61 6.69 -3.04 -10.48
N GLU A 62 5.74 -2.66 -9.64
CA GLU A 62 4.31 -2.89 -9.91
C GLU A 62 3.66 -1.78 -10.73
N THR A 63 4.22 -0.57 -10.74
CA THR A 63 3.57 0.59 -11.37
C THR A 63 4.46 1.44 -12.27
N GLY A 64 5.78 1.29 -12.16
CA GLY A 64 6.74 2.15 -12.83
C GLY A 64 6.96 3.51 -12.17
N PHE A 65 6.28 3.79 -11.06
CA PHE A 65 6.42 5.08 -10.38
C PHE A 65 7.65 5.15 -9.48
N VAL A 66 8.13 6.39 -9.29
CA VAL A 66 8.98 6.75 -8.18
C VAL A 66 8.17 7.66 -7.24
N PRO A 67 8.41 7.62 -5.93
CA PRO A 67 7.64 8.46 -5.01
C PRO A 67 7.94 9.95 -5.22
N LEU A 68 6.89 10.76 -5.20
CA LEU A 68 7.03 12.21 -5.04
C LEU A 68 7.23 12.53 -3.56
N ARG A 69 6.42 11.92 -2.70
CA ARG A 69 6.48 12.00 -1.24
C ARG A 69 6.01 10.68 -0.64
N MET A 70 6.51 10.37 0.53
CA MET A 70 6.17 9.12 1.21
C MET A 70 6.14 9.33 2.72
N PHE A 71 5.18 8.72 3.40
CA PHE A 71 5.09 8.78 4.85
C PHE A 71 4.64 7.44 5.42
N VAL A 72 4.97 7.22 6.70
CA VAL A 72 4.52 6.04 7.45
C VAL A 72 3.09 6.27 7.90
N ALA A 73 2.18 5.35 7.57
CA ALA A 73 0.81 5.43 8.06
C ALA A 73 0.76 5.19 9.57
N ASP A 74 -0.17 5.87 10.23
CA ASP A 74 -0.46 5.68 11.65
C ASP A 74 -1.27 4.38 11.85
N HIS A 75 -0.69 3.27 11.41
CA HIS A 75 -1.32 1.96 11.44
C HIS A 75 -0.33 0.87 11.02
N VAL A 76 -0.40 -0.27 11.69
CA VAL A 76 0.27 -1.50 11.26
C VAL A 76 -0.83 -2.56 11.10
N SER A 77 -0.94 -3.13 9.92
CA SER A 77 -1.88 -4.23 9.66
C SER A 77 -1.35 -5.54 10.23
N ARG A 78 -2.25 -6.46 10.54
CA ARG A 78 -1.87 -7.74 11.13
C ARG A 78 -2.85 -8.84 10.70
N PHE A 79 -2.31 -10.05 10.57
CA PHE A 79 -3.16 -11.23 10.36
C PHE A 79 -2.44 -12.49 10.82
N TYR A 80 -3.23 -13.51 11.24
CA TYR A 80 -2.70 -14.82 11.57
C TYR A 80 -2.66 -15.68 10.31
N GLU A 81 -1.50 -16.28 10.06
CA GLU A 81 -1.28 -17.22 8.96
C GLU A 81 -1.19 -18.63 9.52
N ALA A 82 -2.25 -19.41 9.37
CA ALA A 82 -2.34 -20.73 9.95
C ALA A 82 -1.30 -21.71 9.39
N HIS A 83 -1.02 -21.62 8.08
CA HIS A 83 -0.07 -22.49 7.42
C HIS A 83 1.34 -22.40 8.03
N GLY A 84 1.78 -21.18 8.35
CA GLY A 84 3.09 -20.96 8.97
C GLY A 84 3.03 -20.84 10.49
N ASP A 85 1.84 -20.92 11.08
CA ASP A 85 1.59 -20.69 12.51
C ASP A 85 2.28 -19.42 13.02
N ARG A 86 1.92 -18.29 12.39
CA ARG A 86 2.56 -17.01 12.72
C ARG A 86 1.62 -15.83 12.54
N ILE A 87 1.91 -14.76 13.26
CA ILE A 87 1.24 -13.48 13.10
C ILE A 87 2.15 -12.60 12.24
N ASN A 88 1.61 -12.10 11.14
CA ASN A 88 2.28 -11.15 10.27
C ASN A 88 1.90 -9.74 10.72
N LEU A 89 2.92 -8.90 10.94
CA LEU A 89 2.76 -7.47 11.11
C LEU A 89 3.20 -6.79 9.82
N ILE A 90 2.38 -5.90 9.29
CA ILE A 90 2.57 -5.30 7.98
C ILE A 90 2.70 -3.79 8.12
N PRO A 91 3.91 -3.23 7.93
CA PRO A 91 4.06 -1.77 7.85
C PRO A 91 3.26 -1.21 6.69
N VAL A 92 2.61 -0.07 6.91
CA VAL A 92 1.74 0.58 5.94
C VAL A 92 2.28 1.96 5.61
N PHE A 93 2.31 2.30 4.33
CA PHE A 93 2.84 3.57 3.83
C PHE A 93 1.81 4.28 2.96
N GLY A 94 1.84 5.61 3.00
CA GLY A 94 1.17 6.44 2.01
C GLY A 94 2.21 6.98 1.05
N ILE A 95 1.97 6.84 -0.25
CA ILE A 95 2.92 7.29 -1.28
C ILE A 95 2.20 8.19 -2.29
N GLU A 96 2.65 9.44 -2.36
CA GLU A 96 2.18 10.37 -3.38
C GLU A 96 3.00 10.22 -4.65
N VAL A 97 2.31 10.17 -5.80
CA VAL A 97 2.93 10.20 -7.13
C VAL A 97 2.37 11.39 -7.91
N ASP A 98 3.09 11.83 -8.94
CA ASP A 98 2.80 13.08 -9.64
C ASP A 98 1.89 12.93 -10.88
N ASN A 99 1.57 11.69 -11.27
CA ASN A 99 0.72 11.42 -12.43
C ASN A 99 -0.01 10.09 -12.27
N GLU A 100 -0.87 9.75 -13.24
CA GLU A 100 -1.69 8.53 -13.20
C GLU A 100 -1.27 7.50 -14.27
N ASN A 101 -0.08 7.62 -14.85
CA ASN A 101 0.40 6.76 -15.92
C ASN A 101 1.06 5.49 -15.36
N VAL A 102 0.26 4.45 -15.14
CA VAL A 102 0.72 3.18 -14.58
C VAL A 102 1.25 2.26 -15.68
N VAL A 103 2.40 1.64 -15.40
CA VAL A 103 2.95 0.56 -16.24
C VAL A 103 2.92 -0.71 -15.40
N LEU A 104 1.94 -1.58 -15.67
CA LEU A 104 1.73 -2.80 -14.88
C LEU A 104 2.83 -3.84 -15.12
N SER A 105 3.17 -4.56 -14.05
CA SER A 105 3.93 -5.82 -14.13
C SER A 105 2.98 -7.00 -14.38
N ASP A 106 3.56 -8.20 -14.48
CA ASP A 106 2.78 -9.43 -14.67
C ASP A 106 1.92 -9.82 -13.47
N GLU A 107 2.15 -9.22 -12.30
CA GLU A 107 1.38 -9.51 -11.09
C GLU A 107 -0.04 -8.98 -11.13
N HIS A 108 -0.29 -7.96 -11.92
CA HIS A 108 -1.59 -7.28 -12.01
C HIS A 108 -2.05 -7.16 -13.45
N CYS A 109 -3.36 -7.28 -13.67
CA CYS A 109 -3.95 -7.22 -15.01
C CYS A 109 -4.73 -5.94 -15.28
N GLU A 110 -5.10 -5.20 -14.25
CA GLU A 110 -5.86 -3.95 -14.36
C GLU A 110 -5.46 -2.99 -13.25
N PHE A 111 -5.70 -1.71 -13.48
CA PHE A 111 -5.57 -0.69 -12.45
C PHE A 111 -6.71 0.32 -12.58
N GLN A 112 -6.99 1.02 -11.48
CA GLN A 112 -7.95 2.14 -11.49
C GLN A 112 -7.50 3.20 -10.50
N TRP A 113 -7.82 4.45 -10.84
CA TRP A 113 -7.68 5.58 -9.95
C TRP A 113 -9.08 6.00 -9.50
N VAL A 114 -9.34 5.93 -8.21
CA VAL A 114 -10.67 6.13 -7.66
C VAL A 114 -10.62 6.96 -6.39
N ASP A 115 -11.77 7.46 -5.96
CA ASP A 115 -11.88 8.15 -4.68
C ASP A 115 -11.69 7.16 -3.51
N PHE A 116 -11.55 7.70 -2.30
CA PHE A 116 -11.35 6.89 -1.12
C PHE A 116 -12.47 5.88 -0.89
N ASP A 117 -13.72 6.32 -0.98
CA ASP A 117 -14.86 5.44 -0.69
C ASP A 117 -14.88 4.23 -1.63
N THR A 118 -14.65 4.46 -2.91
CA THR A 118 -14.58 3.39 -3.92
C THR A 118 -13.40 2.46 -3.66
N ALA A 119 -12.22 3.01 -3.38
CA ALA A 119 -11.04 2.21 -3.07
C ALA A 119 -11.28 1.33 -1.83
N HIS A 120 -11.78 1.93 -0.77
CA HIS A 120 -12.09 1.24 0.48
C HIS A 120 -13.07 0.08 0.27
N ASP A 121 -14.15 0.33 -0.49
CA ASP A 121 -15.17 -0.70 -0.75
C ASP A 121 -14.64 -1.82 -1.65
N THR A 122 -13.69 -1.51 -2.52
CA THR A 122 -13.09 -2.48 -3.45
C THR A 122 -12.15 -3.45 -2.75
N LEU A 123 -11.44 -3.00 -1.70
CA LEU A 123 -10.54 -3.84 -0.93
C LEU A 123 -11.33 -4.86 -0.10
N VAL A 124 -10.84 -6.10 -0.04
CA VAL A 124 -11.57 -7.20 0.60
C VAL A 124 -11.19 -7.36 2.08
N TRP A 125 -9.89 -7.30 2.39
CA TRP A 125 -9.40 -7.60 3.73
C TRP A 125 -9.54 -6.40 4.66
N ASN A 126 -9.99 -6.65 5.89
CA ASN A 126 -10.13 -5.59 6.91
C ASN A 126 -8.83 -4.83 7.15
N GLY A 127 -7.70 -5.53 7.17
CA GLY A 127 -6.39 -4.88 7.34
C GLY A 127 -6.08 -3.88 6.25
N GLN A 128 -6.44 -4.18 5.00
CA GLN A 128 -6.27 -3.26 3.89
C GLN A 128 -7.24 -2.08 3.98
N LYS A 129 -8.49 -2.33 4.34
CA LYS A 129 -9.48 -1.26 4.54
C LYS A 129 -9.04 -0.30 5.64
N GLU A 130 -8.54 -0.83 6.76
CA GLU A 130 -8.00 -0.03 7.86
C GLU A 130 -6.74 0.73 7.45
N GLY A 131 -5.87 0.10 6.66
CA GLY A 131 -4.64 0.72 6.19
C GLY A 131 -4.89 1.93 5.29
N ILE A 132 -5.75 1.79 4.28
CA ILE A 132 -6.08 2.91 3.39
C ILE A 132 -6.83 4.02 4.15
N ALA A 133 -7.69 3.64 5.10
CA ALA A 133 -8.39 4.61 5.94
C ALA A 133 -7.41 5.41 6.79
N ALA A 134 -6.39 4.77 7.36
CA ALA A 134 -5.35 5.46 8.12
C ALA A 134 -4.61 6.49 7.25
N VAL A 135 -4.23 6.11 6.03
CA VAL A 135 -3.59 7.02 5.09
C VAL A 135 -4.50 8.20 4.75
N PHE A 136 -5.76 7.93 4.41
CA PHE A 136 -6.73 8.97 4.04
C PHE A 136 -6.99 9.93 5.20
N ASN A 137 -7.15 9.42 6.41
CA ASN A 137 -7.38 10.24 7.60
C ASN A 137 -6.18 11.16 7.88
N MET A 138 -4.95 10.68 7.67
CA MET A 138 -3.76 11.51 7.81
C MET A 138 -3.73 12.62 6.77
N LEU A 139 -4.12 12.32 5.52
CA LEU A 139 -4.16 13.31 4.43
C LEU A 139 -5.18 14.42 4.69
N ASN A 140 -6.23 14.13 5.44
CA ASN A 140 -7.29 15.09 5.77
C ASN A 140 -7.16 15.69 7.17
N SER A 141 -6.10 15.35 7.91
CA SER A 141 -5.90 15.90 9.25
C SER A 141 -5.38 17.34 9.17
N ASN A 142 -5.66 18.10 10.23
CA ASN A 142 -5.17 19.46 10.38
C ASN A 142 -3.91 19.55 11.26
N ASP A 143 -3.38 18.41 11.68
CA ASP A 143 -2.17 18.33 12.48
C ASP A 143 -0.94 17.98 11.63
N ASP A 144 0.22 17.85 12.28
CA ASP A 144 1.50 17.62 11.62
C ASP A 144 1.88 16.15 11.49
N ARG A 145 0.92 15.21 11.60
CA ARG A 145 1.24 13.77 11.58
C ARG A 145 2.00 13.34 10.35
N ILE A 146 1.62 13.82 9.17
CA ILE A 146 2.36 13.49 7.93
C ILE A 146 3.77 14.03 8.00
N LYS A 147 3.93 15.28 8.43
CA LYS A 147 5.24 15.91 8.55
C LYS A 147 6.17 15.11 9.48
N TRP A 148 5.64 14.62 10.60
CA TRP A 148 6.41 13.83 11.56
C TRP A 148 6.70 12.41 11.07
N SER A 149 5.93 11.92 10.13
CA SER A 149 6.00 10.55 9.60
C SER A 149 6.63 10.48 8.20
N GLU A 150 7.00 11.61 7.63
CA GLU A 150 7.54 11.68 6.28
C GLU A 150 8.91 11.01 6.21
N ILE A 151 9.11 10.23 5.16
CA ILE A 151 10.36 9.51 4.92
C ILE A 151 11.16 10.31 3.89
N SER A 152 12.42 10.59 4.24
CA SER A 152 13.40 11.18 3.31
C SER A 152 14.19 10.05 2.66
N PHE A 153 14.19 10.03 1.33
CA PHE A 153 14.86 8.96 0.56
C PHE A 153 15.70 9.52 -0.59
#